data_80d4dd1cc287f7dc5b60b1a23dddbe01
#
_entry.id   80d4dd1cc287f7dc5b60b1a23dddbe01
#
_cell.length_a   1.000
_cell.length_b   1.000
_cell.length_c   1.000
_cell.angle_alpha   90.00
_cell.angle_beta   90.00
_cell.angle_gamma   90.00
#
_symmetry.space_group_name_H-M   'P 1'
#
loop_
_entity.id
_entity.type
_entity.pdbx_description
1 polymer ?
#
loop_
_entity_poly.entity_id
_entity_poly.type
_entity_poly.pdbx_seq_one_letter_code
_entity_poly.pdbx_strand_id
1 'polypeptide(L)'
;MIRAYMRFPGGVSKTLTLSYDDGVEQDIRLVEILDKHGIKCTFNINGGVFAPEGTVYEQGKVHRRMTKKQCYELYAESGHEVAVHAYSHPHLECLPASMVAMEIFEDRKCLEETFGRVIRGMAYPYGTYNDTVVEVLKNSGVAYARTTVSTEKFSIPTDWLRLPATCHHNNKRLMELAEKFVGMEVSANPQMFYLWGHTYEFEANDNWNVIEEFCEYIGGKDDIWYATNIEIYDYVQAYNRLEWAADASRVHNPSAMSVWVKAGKHHSKSQIIEIKPGETAKLF
;
A
#
# COMPACT_ATOMS: atom_id res chain seq x y z
N MET A 1 -3.17 -27.00 22.82
CA MET A 1 -3.85 -25.84 22.17
C MET A 1 -3.24 -25.64 20.79
N ILE A 2 -4.06 -25.47 19.76
CA ILE A 2 -3.62 -25.12 18.40
C ILE A 2 -3.34 -23.61 18.35
N ARG A 3 -2.28 -23.22 17.68
CA ARG A 3 -1.96 -21.82 17.36
C ARG A 3 -1.90 -21.68 15.87
N ALA A 4 -2.55 -20.67 15.32
CA ALA A 4 -2.51 -20.36 13.92
C ALA A 4 -2.21 -18.87 13.73
N TYR A 5 -1.30 -18.56 12.83
CA TYR A 5 -0.88 -17.19 12.53
C TYR A 5 -1.00 -16.94 11.03
N MET A 6 -1.45 -15.77 10.65
CA MET A 6 -1.49 -15.35 9.25
C MET A 6 -0.10 -15.49 8.60
N ARG A 7 -0.11 -15.90 7.34
CA ARG A 7 1.03 -15.78 6.42
C ARG A 7 0.52 -15.13 5.15
N PHE A 8 1.39 -14.40 4.48
CA PHE A 8 1.11 -13.81 3.18
C PHE A 8 1.14 -14.87 2.07
N PRO A 9 0.74 -14.56 0.83
CA PRO A 9 0.79 -15.46 -0.31
C PRO A 9 2.12 -16.19 -0.43
N GLY A 10 2.08 -17.49 -0.72
CA GLY A 10 3.27 -18.36 -0.69
C GLY A 10 3.72 -18.79 0.71
N GLY A 11 3.00 -18.39 1.78
CA GLY A 11 3.31 -18.78 3.16
C GLY A 11 4.39 -17.90 3.81
N VAL A 12 4.80 -16.82 3.18
CA VAL A 12 5.82 -15.89 3.71
C VAL A 12 5.29 -15.04 4.86
N SER A 13 6.18 -14.51 5.66
CA SER A 13 5.82 -13.79 6.89
C SER A 13 6.08 -12.29 6.82
N LYS A 14 6.59 -11.80 5.71
CA LYS A 14 6.93 -10.41 5.50
C LYS A 14 6.28 -9.87 4.23
N THR A 15 5.89 -8.60 4.22
CA THR A 15 5.44 -7.89 3.02
C THR A 15 6.06 -6.51 2.96
N LEU A 16 6.35 -6.06 1.74
CA LEU A 16 6.82 -4.72 1.44
C LEU A 16 5.78 -4.00 0.58
N THR A 17 5.46 -2.77 0.94
CA THR A 17 4.67 -1.86 0.11
C THR A 17 5.29 -0.47 0.08
N LEU A 18 5.14 0.21 -1.04
CA LEU A 18 5.54 1.58 -1.24
C LEU A 18 4.33 2.44 -1.61
N SER A 19 4.37 3.73 -1.27
CA SER A 19 3.30 4.68 -1.62
C SER A 19 3.90 6.04 -1.93
N TYR A 20 3.64 6.55 -3.15
CA TYR A 20 4.15 7.84 -3.62
C TYR A 20 3.01 8.72 -4.11
N ASP A 21 3.14 10.04 -3.91
CA ASP A 21 2.07 11.00 -4.06
C ASP A 21 2.27 11.92 -5.27
N ASP A 22 1.17 12.57 -5.67
CA ASP A 22 1.08 13.71 -6.59
C ASP A 22 1.01 13.41 -8.09
N GLY A 23 1.44 12.26 -8.58
CA GLY A 23 1.41 11.95 -10.00
C GLY A 23 2.30 12.89 -10.82
N VAL A 24 3.59 12.90 -10.52
CA VAL A 24 4.59 13.79 -11.10
C VAL A 24 5.49 13.09 -12.11
N GLU A 25 6.16 13.84 -13.01
CA GLU A 25 7.03 13.28 -14.06
C GLU A 25 8.16 12.40 -13.50
N GLN A 26 8.61 12.67 -12.28
CA GLN A 26 9.63 11.89 -11.60
C GLN A 26 9.19 10.46 -11.27
N ASP A 27 7.88 10.18 -11.26
CA ASP A 27 7.35 8.82 -11.06
C ASP A 27 7.81 7.87 -12.17
N ILE A 28 8.07 8.38 -13.37
CA ILE A 28 8.57 7.58 -14.50
C ILE A 28 9.89 6.87 -14.11
N ARG A 29 10.86 7.61 -13.56
CA ARG A 29 12.11 7.03 -13.08
C ARG A 29 11.91 6.08 -11.90
N LEU A 30 11.01 6.41 -10.99
CA LEU A 30 10.73 5.52 -9.86
C LEU A 30 10.15 4.19 -10.35
N VAL A 31 9.20 4.20 -11.28
CA VAL A 31 8.62 2.97 -11.87
C VAL A 31 9.71 2.10 -12.50
N GLU A 32 10.62 2.68 -13.29
CA GLU A 32 11.76 1.95 -13.88
C GLU A 32 12.64 1.28 -12.81
N ILE A 33 12.92 1.97 -11.69
CA ILE A 33 13.69 1.43 -10.56
C ILE A 33 12.92 0.28 -9.91
N LEU A 34 11.64 0.46 -9.62
CA LEU A 34 10.81 -0.54 -8.93
C LEU A 34 10.62 -1.80 -9.77
N ASP A 35 10.34 -1.66 -11.06
CA ASP A 35 10.15 -2.78 -11.99
C ASP A 35 11.41 -3.64 -12.12
N LYS A 36 12.58 -3.00 -12.19
CA LYS A 36 13.87 -3.69 -12.19
C LYS A 36 14.05 -4.63 -11.01
N HIS A 37 13.48 -4.30 -9.86
CA HIS A 37 13.61 -5.06 -8.61
C HIS A 37 12.35 -5.86 -8.24
N GLY A 38 11.30 -5.85 -9.09
CA GLY A 38 10.04 -6.55 -8.86
C GLY A 38 9.26 -6.02 -7.66
N ILE A 39 9.40 -4.73 -7.34
CA ILE A 39 8.77 -4.07 -6.21
C ILE A 39 7.50 -3.35 -6.68
N LYS A 40 6.38 -3.56 -6.00
CA LYS A 40 5.13 -2.86 -6.28
C LYS A 40 4.99 -1.58 -5.46
N CYS A 41 4.25 -0.63 -6.02
CA CYS A 41 3.97 0.67 -5.41
C CYS A 41 2.50 1.04 -5.58
N THR A 42 2.01 1.89 -4.70
CA THR A 42 0.74 2.61 -4.81
C THR A 42 1.04 4.07 -5.14
N PHE A 43 0.51 4.57 -6.25
CA PHE A 43 0.62 5.98 -6.63
C PHE A 43 -0.68 6.70 -6.33
N ASN A 44 -0.63 7.69 -5.44
CA ASN A 44 -1.80 8.46 -5.01
C ASN A 44 -1.89 9.72 -5.88
N ILE A 45 -2.92 9.81 -6.69
CA ILE A 45 -3.05 10.79 -7.77
C ILE A 45 -4.26 11.68 -7.54
N ASN A 46 -4.12 12.96 -7.88
CA ASN A 46 -5.20 13.94 -7.85
C ASN A 46 -5.78 14.11 -9.25
N GLY A 47 -6.98 13.60 -9.51
CA GLY A 47 -7.61 13.66 -10.83
C GLY A 47 -7.96 15.06 -11.32
N GLY A 48 -8.09 16.03 -10.41
CA GLY A 48 -8.47 17.41 -10.73
C GLY A 48 -7.30 18.34 -11.06
N VAL A 49 -6.07 17.90 -10.91
CA VAL A 49 -4.90 18.77 -11.08
C VAL A 49 -3.82 18.18 -12.01
N PHE A 50 -4.23 17.32 -12.93
CA PHE A 50 -3.37 16.92 -14.05
C PHE A 50 -2.87 18.14 -14.81
N ALA A 51 -1.63 18.09 -15.28
CA ALA A 51 -1.13 19.10 -16.20
C ALA A 51 -1.95 19.08 -17.51
N PRO A 52 -2.23 20.25 -18.12
CA PRO A 52 -2.79 20.30 -19.47
C PRO A 52 -1.91 19.57 -20.48
N GLU A 53 -2.52 18.94 -21.49
CA GLU A 53 -1.75 18.32 -22.57
C GLU A 53 -0.84 19.33 -23.27
N GLY A 54 0.40 18.92 -23.51
CA GLY A 54 1.42 19.80 -24.10
C GLY A 54 2.09 20.77 -23.14
N THR A 55 1.84 20.63 -21.82
CA THR A 55 2.57 21.43 -20.81
C THR A 55 4.07 21.22 -20.95
N VAL A 56 4.80 22.34 -20.99
CA VAL A 56 6.26 22.39 -20.92
C VAL A 56 6.64 23.17 -19.66
N TYR A 57 7.38 22.51 -18.79
CA TYR A 57 7.82 23.14 -17.53
C TYR A 57 9.07 23.98 -17.74
N GLU A 58 9.17 25.07 -17.00
CA GLU A 58 10.37 25.90 -16.97
C GLU A 58 11.58 25.13 -16.41
N GLN A 59 12.76 25.46 -16.87
CA GLN A 59 13.99 24.87 -16.36
C GLN A 59 14.12 25.10 -14.84
N GLY A 60 14.39 24.04 -14.09
CA GLY A 60 14.51 24.06 -12.62
C GLY A 60 13.19 23.91 -11.87
N LYS A 61 12.04 23.80 -12.54
CA LYS A 61 10.78 23.43 -11.90
C LYS A 61 10.86 21.96 -11.46
N VAL A 62 10.85 21.74 -10.14
CA VAL A 62 10.97 20.40 -9.56
C VAL A 62 9.62 19.67 -9.53
N HIS A 63 8.59 20.26 -8.94
CA HIS A 63 7.27 19.63 -8.88
C HIS A 63 6.55 19.80 -10.23
N ARG A 64 6.56 18.74 -11.04
CA ARG A 64 6.00 18.69 -12.40
C ARG A 64 4.92 17.62 -12.48
N ARG A 65 3.66 18.01 -12.41
CA ARG A 65 2.55 17.08 -12.55
C ARG A 65 2.48 16.52 -13.97
N MET A 66 2.19 15.24 -14.08
CA MET A 66 1.93 14.59 -15.37
C MET A 66 0.58 15.01 -15.95
N THR A 67 0.46 14.95 -17.28
CA THR A 67 -0.83 15.00 -17.95
C THR A 67 -1.62 13.71 -17.67
N LYS A 68 -2.94 13.76 -17.87
CA LYS A 68 -3.79 12.57 -17.75
C LYS A 68 -3.31 11.42 -18.64
N LYS A 69 -2.86 11.74 -19.85
CA LYS A 69 -2.34 10.77 -20.81
C LYS A 69 -1.05 10.13 -20.31
N GLN A 70 -0.10 10.92 -19.81
CA GLN A 70 1.15 10.39 -19.23
C GLN A 70 0.89 9.46 -18.05
N CYS A 71 -0.03 9.83 -17.14
CA CYS A 71 -0.43 8.95 -16.03
C CYS A 71 -1.03 7.63 -16.54
N TYR A 72 -1.91 7.69 -17.55
CA TYR A 72 -2.48 6.49 -18.14
C TYR A 72 -1.40 5.58 -18.75
N GLU A 73 -0.52 6.15 -19.56
CA GLU A 73 0.57 5.40 -20.21
C GLU A 73 1.53 4.76 -19.20
N LEU A 74 1.79 5.44 -18.07
CA LEU A 74 2.70 4.95 -17.04
C LEU A 74 2.08 3.86 -16.16
N TYR A 75 0.81 4.01 -15.74
CA TYR A 75 0.27 3.16 -14.68
C TYR A 75 -0.76 2.12 -15.13
N ALA A 76 -1.34 2.24 -16.33
CA ALA A 76 -2.47 1.38 -16.73
C ALA A 76 -2.12 -0.11 -16.72
N GLU A 77 -0.95 -0.47 -17.25
CA GLU A 77 -0.46 -1.85 -17.38
C GLU A 77 0.77 -2.15 -16.48
N SER A 78 1.12 -1.26 -15.57
CA SER A 78 2.37 -1.37 -14.79
C SER A 78 2.33 -2.40 -13.66
N GLY A 79 1.17 -2.92 -13.28
CA GLY A 79 1.02 -3.76 -12.09
C GLY A 79 1.09 -2.98 -10.76
N HIS A 80 1.31 -1.67 -10.81
CA HIS A 80 1.20 -0.77 -9.67
C HIS A 80 -0.25 -0.38 -9.39
N GLU A 81 -0.52 0.05 -8.16
CA GLU A 81 -1.83 0.57 -7.78
C GLU A 81 -1.90 2.08 -8.05
N VAL A 82 -3.06 2.53 -8.55
CA VAL A 82 -3.46 3.93 -8.50
C VAL A 82 -4.49 4.10 -7.40
N ALA A 83 -4.29 5.09 -6.55
CA ALA A 83 -5.16 5.46 -5.44
C ALA A 83 -5.49 6.96 -5.48
N VAL A 84 -6.54 7.39 -4.78
CA VAL A 84 -6.95 8.79 -4.73
C VAL A 84 -6.06 9.61 -3.79
N HIS A 85 -5.93 10.91 -4.12
CA HIS A 85 -5.24 11.88 -3.27
C HIS A 85 -6.06 13.17 -3.09
N ALA A 86 -7.39 13.04 -3.11
CA ALA A 86 -8.39 14.09 -3.25
C ALA A 86 -8.28 14.86 -4.57
N TYR A 87 -9.41 15.28 -5.12
CA TYR A 87 -9.50 15.82 -6.48
C TYR A 87 -8.64 17.05 -6.72
N SER A 88 -8.71 18.04 -5.81
CA SER A 88 -7.99 19.31 -5.92
C SER A 88 -6.85 19.48 -4.89
N HIS A 89 -6.51 18.44 -4.14
CA HIS A 89 -5.48 18.43 -3.09
C HIS A 89 -5.72 19.46 -1.95
N PRO A 90 -6.91 19.55 -1.36
CA PRO A 90 -7.20 20.50 -0.29
C PRO A 90 -6.82 19.95 1.09
N HIS A 91 -6.80 20.83 2.10
CA HIS A 91 -6.87 20.45 3.51
C HIS A 91 -8.28 19.93 3.83
N LEU A 92 -8.50 18.62 3.73
CA LEU A 92 -9.82 17.99 3.88
C LEU A 92 -10.47 18.27 5.24
N GLU A 93 -9.68 18.33 6.30
CA GLU A 93 -10.16 18.62 7.66
C GLU A 93 -10.72 20.03 7.83
N CYS A 94 -10.43 20.94 6.89
CA CYS A 94 -10.96 22.31 6.85
C CYS A 94 -12.26 22.44 6.05
N LEU A 95 -12.71 21.36 5.39
CA LEU A 95 -13.89 21.36 4.54
C LEU A 95 -15.12 20.80 5.27
N PRO A 96 -16.34 21.29 4.92
CA PRO A 96 -17.57 20.61 5.31
C PRO A 96 -17.64 19.19 4.75
N ALA A 97 -18.29 18.26 5.45
CA ALA A 97 -18.39 16.86 5.05
C ALA A 97 -18.89 16.64 3.60
N SER A 98 -19.82 17.48 3.13
CA SER A 98 -20.31 17.42 1.75
C SER A 98 -19.24 17.75 0.72
N MET A 99 -18.36 18.73 1.00
CA MET A 99 -17.23 19.05 0.12
C MET A 99 -16.16 17.98 0.18
N VAL A 100 -15.87 17.41 1.35
CA VAL A 100 -14.99 16.25 1.48
C VAL A 100 -15.50 15.09 0.60
N ALA A 101 -16.80 14.78 0.66
CA ALA A 101 -17.40 13.75 -0.17
C ALA A 101 -17.23 14.04 -1.67
N MET A 102 -17.42 15.29 -2.11
CA MET A 102 -17.21 15.70 -3.50
C MET A 102 -15.75 15.49 -3.92
N GLU A 103 -14.79 15.94 -3.13
CA GLU A 103 -13.36 15.74 -3.39
C GLU A 103 -13.00 14.26 -3.60
N ILE A 104 -13.57 13.37 -2.79
CA ILE A 104 -13.32 11.94 -2.89
C ILE A 104 -14.03 11.31 -4.11
N PHE A 105 -15.30 11.64 -4.33
CA PHE A 105 -16.07 11.06 -5.45
C PHE A 105 -15.60 11.55 -6.81
N GLU A 106 -15.29 12.83 -6.97
CA GLU A 106 -14.80 13.35 -8.25
C GLU A 106 -13.40 12.80 -8.56
N ASP A 107 -12.53 12.65 -7.56
CA ASP A 107 -11.22 12.04 -7.75
C ASP A 107 -11.35 10.58 -8.18
N ARG A 108 -12.11 9.78 -7.41
CA ARG A 108 -12.38 8.38 -7.76
C ARG A 108 -12.95 8.24 -9.15
N LYS A 109 -14.00 9.01 -9.48
CA LYS A 109 -14.64 8.99 -10.79
C LYS A 109 -13.65 9.28 -11.91
N CYS A 110 -12.87 10.35 -11.77
CA CYS A 110 -11.86 10.72 -12.76
C CYS A 110 -10.83 9.59 -12.98
N LEU A 111 -10.33 9.00 -11.89
CA LEU A 111 -9.32 7.95 -11.96
C LEU A 111 -9.93 6.61 -12.43
N GLU A 112 -11.13 6.25 -11.99
CA GLU A 112 -11.85 5.04 -12.43
C GLU A 112 -12.17 5.09 -13.93
N GLU A 113 -12.61 6.25 -14.45
CA GLU A 113 -12.80 6.48 -15.89
C GLU A 113 -11.47 6.42 -16.67
N THR A 114 -10.37 6.88 -16.05
CA THR A 114 -9.06 6.88 -16.71
C THR A 114 -8.48 5.49 -16.80
N PHE A 115 -8.57 4.70 -15.73
CA PHE A 115 -7.88 3.41 -15.63
C PHE A 115 -8.79 2.19 -15.80
N GLY A 116 -10.12 2.37 -15.95
CA GLY A 116 -11.07 1.30 -16.19
C GLY A 116 -11.20 0.30 -15.04
N ARG A 117 -10.88 0.70 -13.81
CA ARG A 117 -10.91 -0.18 -12.62
C ARG A 117 -11.45 0.53 -11.39
N VAL A 118 -12.02 -0.23 -10.44
CA VAL A 118 -12.51 0.34 -9.17
C VAL A 118 -11.33 0.75 -8.30
N ILE A 119 -11.32 2.01 -7.83
CA ILE A 119 -10.27 2.58 -7.00
C ILE A 119 -10.78 2.76 -5.58
N ARG A 120 -10.08 2.14 -4.60
CA ARG A 120 -10.51 2.11 -3.19
C ARG A 120 -9.44 2.57 -2.22
N GLY A 121 -8.23 2.83 -2.68
CA GLY A 121 -7.13 3.32 -1.88
C GLY A 121 -7.07 4.83 -1.82
N MET A 122 -6.44 5.37 -0.76
CA MET A 122 -6.22 6.80 -0.60
C MET A 122 -4.96 7.11 0.20
N ALA A 123 -4.36 8.30 -0.08
CA ALA A 123 -3.50 9.01 0.85
C ALA A 123 -4.11 10.38 1.16
N TYR A 124 -4.02 10.81 2.42
CA TYR A 124 -4.50 12.13 2.82
C TYR A 124 -3.58 13.23 2.27
N PRO A 125 -4.11 14.25 1.56
CA PRO A 125 -3.35 15.46 1.26
C PRO A 125 -2.76 16.06 2.55
N TYR A 126 -1.49 16.42 2.53
CA TYR A 126 -0.73 16.93 3.71
C TYR A 126 -0.66 15.94 4.89
N GLY A 127 -1.27 14.77 4.80
CA GLY A 127 -1.38 13.79 5.88
C GLY A 127 -2.37 14.18 6.98
N THR A 128 -3.14 15.27 6.79
CA THR A 128 -4.07 15.81 7.78
C THR A 128 -5.49 15.29 7.60
N TYR A 129 -6.19 15.03 8.70
CA TYR A 129 -7.57 14.54 8.71
C TYR A 129 -8.22 14.78 10.09
N ASN A 130 -9.53 14.63 10.16
CA ASN A 130 -10.32 14.58 11.40
C ASN A 130 -11.34 13.44 11.32
N ASP A 131 -12.10 13.22 12.40
CA ASP A 131 -13.09 12.14 12.46
C ASP A 131 -14.20 12.29 11.42
N THR A 132 -14.58 13.53 11.05
CA THR A 132 -15.56 13.79 9.99
C THR A 132 -15.04 13.31 8.63
N VAL A 133 -13.78 13.59 8.30
CA VAL A 133 -13.15 13.10 7.07
C VAL A 133 -13.13 11.59 7.05
N VAL A 134 -12.70 10.95 8.14
CA VAL A 134 -12.66 9.48 8.24
C VAL A 134 -14.04 8.86 8.05
N GLU A 135 -15.09 9.44 8.62
CA GLU A 135 -16.46 8.93 8.46
C GLU A 135 -16.95 9.08 7.02
N VAL A 136 -16.61 10.18 6.34
CA VAL A 136 -16.90 10.36 4.90
C VAL A 136 -16.19 9.28 4.08
N LEU A 137 -14.91 9.03 4.31
CA LEU A 137 -14.15 8.00 3.59
C LEU A 137 -14.77 6.61 3.74
N LYS A 138 -15.15 6.26 4.97
CA LYS A 138 -15.82 4.99 5.29
C LYS A 138 -17.13 4.83 4.50
N ASN A 139 -17.93 5.88 4.42
CA ASN A 139 -19.20 5.87 3.69
C ASN A 139 -19.01 6.01 2.16
N SER A 140 -17.84 6.43 1.70
CA SER A 140 -17.49 6.57 0.29
C SER A 140 -16.84 5.31 -0.31
N GLY A 141 -16.76 4.20 0.44
CA GLY A 141 -16.17 2.94 -0.04
C GLY A 141 -14.65 2.97 -0.18
N VAL A 142 -13.97 3.88 0.53
CA VAL A 142 -12.50 3.88 0.65
C VAL A 142 -12.10 2.77 1.61
N ALA A 143 -11.20 1.91 1.16
CA ALA A 143 -10.76 0.74 1.91
C ALA A 143 -9.65 1.07 2.93
N TYR A 144 -8.73 1.94 2.54
CA TYR A 144 -7.65 2.42 3.39
C TYR A 144 -7.28 3.87 3.04
N ALA A 145 -6.72 4.59 4.01
CA ALA A 145 -6.21 5.94 3.82
C ALA A 145 -4.90 6.14 4.58
N ARG A 146 -3.79 6.36 3.85
CA ARG A 146 -2.45 6.56 4.42
C ARG A 146 -2.30 7.96 5.00
N THR A 147 -1.72 8.01 6.18
CA THR A 147 -1.29 9.23 6.88
C THR A 147 0.20 9.47 6.70
N THR A 148 0.72 10.61 7.17
CA THR A 148 2.17 10.90 7.20
C THR A 148 2.87 10.38 8.46
N VAL A 149 2.15 9.68 9.35
CA VAL A 149 2.71 9.15 10.59
C VAL A 149 3.72 8.05 10.28
N SER A 150 4.96 8.25 10.72
CA SER A 150 6.05 7.27 10.65
C SER A 150 6.24 6.61 12.01
N THR A 151 6.12 5.28 12.06
CA THR A 151 6.15 4.51 13.31
C THR A 151 7.49 3.84 13.59
N GLU A 152 8.32 3.65 12.56
CA GLU A 152 9.52 2.80 12.55
C GLU A 152 9.26 1.36 13.02
N LYS A 153 8.01 0.91 12.88
CA LYS A 153 7.55 -0.45 13.24
C LYS A 153 7.10 -1.19 11.99
N PHE A 154 7.03 -2.51 12.12
CA PHE A 154 6.66 -3.42 11.03
C PHE A 154 5.34 -4.16 11.28
N SER A 155 4.62 -3.80 12.34
CA SER A 155 3.31 -4.40 12.63
C SER A 155 2.27 -4.00 11.59
N ILE A 156 1.43 -4.95 11.17
CA ILE A 156 0.28 -4.67 10.31
C ILE A 156 -0.69 -3.77 11.08
N PRO A 157 -1.11 -2.63 10.50
CA PRO A 157 -2.06 -1.73 11.14
C PRO A 157 -3.44 -2.38 11.31
N THR A 158 -4.17 -1.94 12.31
CA THR A 158 -5.56 -2.35 12.55
C THR A 158 -6.59 -1.30 12.11
N ASP A 159 -6.20 -0.03 12.08
CA ASP A 159 -7.03 1.07 11.55
C ASP A 159 -6.57 1.45 10.14
N TRP A 160 -7.25 0.92 9.14
CA TRP A 160 -6.92 1.12 7.75
C TRP A 160 -7.28 2.51 7.22
N LEU A 161 -8.20 3.22 7.85
CA LEU A 161 -8.52 4.60 7.49
C LEU A 161 -7.61 5.63 8.19
N ARG A 162 -6.70 5.18 9.06
CA ARG A 162 -5.61 5.96 9.66
C ARG A 162 -4.30 5.20 9.55
N LEU A 163 -3.99 4.76 8.32
CA LEU A 163 -2.90 3.85 8.01
C LEU A 163 -1.53 4.56 8.14
N PRO A 164 -0.71 4.22 9.15
CA PRO A 164 0.62 4.78 9.28
C PRO A 164 1.62 4.01 8.42
N ALA A 165 2.74 4.66 8.09
CA ALA A 165 3.87 4.03 7.42
C ALA A 165 4.94 3.55 8.41
N THR A 166 5.89 2.74 7.93
CA THR A 166 7.12 2.47 8.65
C THR A 166 7.96 3.75 8.69
N CYS A 167 8.23 4.36 7.54
CA CYS A 167 8.95 5.62 7.46
C CYS A 167 8.75 6.32 6.12
N HIS A 168 9.11 7.59 6.08
CA HIS A 168 9.32 8.37 4.86
C HIS A 168 10.67 8.01 4.24
N HIS A 169 10.85 8.12 2.93
CA HIS A 169 12.11 7.77 2.25
C HIS A 169 13.31 8.64 2.69
N ASN A 170 13.06 9.86 3.19
CA ASN A 170 14.08 10.73 3.76
C ASN A 170 14.45 10.40 5.24
N ASN A 171 13.91 9.31 5.80
CA ASN A 171 14.29 8.90 7.15
C ASN A 171 15.76 8.48 7.17
N LYS A 172 16.57 9.12 8.04
CA LYS A 172 18.01 8.84 8.15
C LYS A 172 18.33 7.39 8.53
N ARG A 173 17.35 6.66 9.05
CA ARG A 173 17.47 5.25 9.44
C ARG A 173 16.86 4.29 8.42
N LEU A 174 16.57 4.77 7.20
CA LEU A 174 15.90 3.94 6.18
C LEU A 174 16.62 2.60 5.96
N MET A 175 17.92 2.63 5.71
CA MET A 175 18.70 1.41 5.48
C MET A 175 18.83 0.54 6.73
N GLU A 176 19.00 1.13 7.92
CA GLU A 176 18.97 0.39 9.20
C GLU A 176 17.64 -0.35 9.40
N LEU A 177 16.52 0.31 9.08
CA LEU A 177 15.19 -0.30 9.15
C LEU A 177 15.02 -1.40 8.11
N ALA A 178 15.56 -1.22 6.90
CA ALA A 178 15.54 -2.24 5.84
C ALA A 178 16.34 -3.49 6.26
N GLU A 179 17.55 -3.30 6.77
CA GLU A 179 18.40 -4.39 7.29
C GLU A 179 17.72 -5.15 8.42
N LYS A 180 17.15 -4.43 9.37
CA LYS A 180 16.38 -5.02 10.48
C LYS A 180 15.18 -5.83 9.98
N PHE A 181 14.44 -5.31 8.99
CA PHE A 181 13.28 -5.99 8.42
C PHE A 181 13.68 -7.25 7.65
N VAL A 182 14.68 -7.17 6.80
CA VAL A 182 15.19 -8.32 6.02
C VAL A 182 15.73 -9.40 6.94
N GLY A 183 16.57 -9.04 7.93
CA GLY A 183 17.18 -9.99 8.87
C GLY A 183 16.25 -10.54 9.95
N MET A 184 14.99 -10.08 10.01
CA MET A 184 14.05 -10.48 11.05
C MET A 184 13.52 -11.89 10.84
N GLU A 185 13.62 -12.75 11.87
CA GLU A 185 12.91 -14.01 11.96
C GLU A 185 11.50 -13.80 12.52
N VAL A 186 10.47 -14.15 11.74
CA VAL A 186 9.06 -13.96 12.12
C VAL A 186 8.42 -15.28 12.51
N SER A 187 8.26 -15.50 13.80
CA SER A 187 7.66 -16.74 14.33
C SER A 187 6.13 -16.70 14.43
N ALA A 188 5.57 -15.54 14.75
CA ALA A 188 4.14 -15.33 15.01
C ALA A 188 3.51 -14.39 13.98
N ASN A 189 3.09 -13.21 14.38
CA ASN A 189 2.38 -12.27 13.52
C ASN A 189 3.28 -11.79 12.37
N PRO A 190 2.76 -11.76 11.14
CA PRO A 190 3.52 -11.28 9.98
C PRO A 190 3.83 -9.79 10.10
N GLN A 191 4.82 -9.36 9.34
CA GLN A 191 5.38 -8.01 9.40
C GLN A 191 5.26 -7.31 8.06
N MET A 192 5.09 -5.99 8.08
CA MET A 192 4.96 -5.13 6.91
C MET A 192 5.97 -4.00 6.98
N PHE A 193 6.77 -3.83 5.94
CA PHE A 193 7.52 -2.59 5.72
C PHE A 193 6.71 -1.69 4.79
N TYR A 194 6.41 -0.48 5.22
CA TYR A 194 5.67 0.51 4.45
C TYR A 194 6.51 1.77 4.27
N LEU A 195 7.02 1.99 3.07
CA LEU A 195 7.78 3.19 2.69
C LEU A 195 6.86 4.19 1.98
N TRP A 196 7.02 5.49 2.24
CA TRP A 196 6.27 6.52 1.51
C TRP A 196 7.12 7.74 1.20
N GLY A 197 6.64 8.59 0.30
CA GLY A 197 7.27 9.86 -0.04
C GLY A 197 6.68 10.50 -1.30
N HIS A 198 7.43 11.46 -1.85
CA HIS A 198 7.15 12.12 -3.11
C HIS A 198 8.37 12.01 -4.01
N THR A 199 8.20 11.57 -5.24
CA THR A 199 9.33 11.30 -6.16
C THR A 199 10.10 12.57 -6.54
N TYR A 200 9.42 13.72 -6.59
CA TYR A 200 10.09 14.99 -6.87
C TYR A 200 11.12 15.38 -5.81
N GLU A 201 11.02 14.84 -4.59
CA GLU A 201 11.99 15.11 -3.53
C GLU A 201 13.37 14.52 -3.84
N PHE A 202 13.44 13.41 -4.57
CA PHE A 202 14.73 12.85 -5.00
C PHE A 202 15.47 13.78 -5.97
N GLU A 203 14.73 14.43 -6.87
CA GLU A 203 15.31 15.42 -7.78
C GLU A 203 15.67 16.71 -7.02
N ALA A 204 14.79 17.19 -6.13
CA ALA A 204 15.03 18.38 -5.33
C ALA A 204 16.27 18.28 -4.43
N ASN A 205 16.53 17.10 -3.90
CA ASN A 205 17.61 16.83 -2.97
C ASN A 205 18.85 16.20 -3.65
N ASP A 206 18.80 15.97 -4.97
CA ASP A 206 19.85 15.27 -5.74
C ASP A 206 20.27 13.94 -5.09
N ASN A 207 19.29 13.12 -4.65
CA ASN A 207 19.52 11.92 -3.85
C ASN A 207 18.78 10.66 -4.32
N TRP A 208 18.63 10.48 -5.64
CA TRP A 208 18.01 9.28 -6.23
C TRP A 208 18.67 7.97 -5.77
N ASN A 209 19.95 8.02 -5.42
CA ASN A 209 20.67 6.87 -4.86
C ASN A 209 20.00 6.28 -3.62
N VAL A 210 19.28 7.08 -2.84
CA VAL A 210 18.57 6.60 -1.62
C VAL A 210 17.55 5.52 -1.97
N ILE A 211 16.73 5.74 -2.99
CA ILE A 211 15.72 4.74 -3.37
C ILE A 211 16.33 3.61 -4.19
N GLU A 212 17.36 3.89 -4.99
CA GLU A 212 18.08 2.87 -5.75
C GLU A 212 18.76 1.86 -4.81
N GLU A 213 19.52 2.31 -3.81
CA GLU A 213 20.17 1.47 -2.80
C GLU A 213 19.15 0.69 -1.97
N PHE A 214 18.04 1.33 -1.59
CA PHE A 214 16.97 0.66 -0.86
C PHE A 214 16.34 -0.48 -1.69
N CYS A 215 15.99 -0.23 -2.96
CA CYS A 215 15.39 -1.22 -3.83
C CYS A 215 16.35 -2.37 -4.16
N GLU A 216 17.63 -2.07 -4.40
CA GLU A 216 18.66 -3.08 -4.62
C GLU A 216 18.83 -4.01 -3.40
N TYR A 217 18.81 -3.43 -2.20
CA TYR A 217 18.96 -4.20 -0.97
C TYR A 217 17.75 -5.08 -0.64
N ILE A 218 16.52 -4.52 -0.73
CA ILE A 218 15.31 -5.18 -0.25
C ILE A 218 14.60 -6.00 -1.32
N GLY A 219 14.86 -5.75 -2.61
CA GLY A 219 14.24 -6.45 -3.73
C GLY A 219 14.71 -7.90 -3.89
N GLY A 220 13.90 -8.73 -4.57
CA GLY A 220 14.25 -10.10 -4.93
C GLY A 220 14.43 -11.08 -3.76
N LYS A 221 13.83 -10.81 -2.58
CA LYS A 221 13.88 -11.72 -1.43
C LYS A 221 12.70 -12.70 -1.47
N ASP A 222 12.99 -13.99 -1.40
CA ASP A 222 11.98 -15.08 -1.49
C ASP A 222 11.01 -15.12 -0.29
N ASP A 223 11.35 -14.48 0.82
CA ASP A 223 10.56 -14.47 2.05
C ASP A 223 9.78 -13.17 2.26
N ILE A 224 9.75 -12.28 1.25
CA ILE A 224 9.00 -11.02 1.23
C ILE A 224 7.98 -11.03 0.09
N TRP A 225 6.74 -10.74 0.41
CA TRP A 225 5.69 -10.47 -0.57
C TRP A 225 5.70 -8.99 -0.95
N TYR A 226 6.00 -8.69 -2.21
CA TYR A 226 5.97 -7.32 -2.75
C TYR A 226 4.55 -7.03 -3.25
N ALA A 227 3.84 -6.14 -2.58
CA ALA A 227 2.42 -5.92 -2.84
C ALA A 227 2.04 -4.43 -2.76
N THR A 228 0.98 -4.07 -3.44
CA THR A 228 0.36 -2.75 -3.29
C THR A 228 -0.45 -2.67 -2.00
N ASN A 229 -0.82 -1.45 -1.59
CA ASN A 229 -1.60 -1.27 -0.37
C ASN A 229 -2.95 -1.99 -0.44
N ILE A 230 -3.63 -1.95 -1.60
CA ILE A 230 -4.94 -2.59 -1.73
C ILE A 230 -4.82 -4.13 -1.73
N GLU A 231 -3.76 -4.70 -2.30
CA GLU A 231 -3.52 -6.14 -2.25
C GLU A 231 -3.33 -6.60 -0.80
N ILE A 232 -2.57 -5.84 0.02
CA ILE A 232 -2.36 -6.18 1.44
C ILE A 232 -3.67 -6.02 2.21
N TYR A 233 -4.41 -4.94 1.99
CA TYR A 233 -5.72 -4.74 2.61
C TYR A 233 -6.66 -5.91 2.32
N ASP A 234 -6.87 -6.23 1.05
CA ASP A 234 -7.78 -7.29 0.64
C ASP A 234 -7.38 -8.66 1.21
N TYR A 235 -6.08 -8.92 1.24
CA TYR A 235 -5.55 -10.16 1.83
C TYR A 235 -5.80 -10.25 3.34
N VAL A 236 -5.55 -9.17 4.07
CA VAL A 236 -5.81 -9.12 5.53
C VAL A 236 -7.31 -9.24 5.81
N GLN A 237 -8.17 -8.62 4.98
CA GLN A 237 -9.63 -8.78 5.12
C GLN A 237 -10.07 -10.21 4.81
N ALA A 238 -9.48 -10.89 3.83
CA ALA A 238 -9.77 -12.30 3.54
C ALA A 238 -9.37 -13.20 4.73
N TYR A 239 -8.19 -12.97 5.31
CA TYR A 239 -7.77 -13.68 6.52
C TYR A 239 -8.73 -13.44 7.71
N ASN A 240 -9.15 -12.21 7.94
CA ASN A 240 -10.06 -11.84 9.04
C ASN A 240 -11.46 -12.45 8.90
N ARG A 241 -11.84 -12.85 7.68
CA ARG A 241 -13.13 -13.52 7.39
C ARG A 241 -13.06 -15.03 7.53
N LEU A 242 -11.91 -15.62 7.82
CA LEU A 242 -11.79 -17.06 8.02
C LEU A 242 -12.69 -17.52 9.16
N GLU A 243 -13.45 -18.58 8.93
CA GLU A 243 -14.37 -19.18 9.90
C GLU A 243 -13.70 -20.38 10.58
N TRP A 244 -13.45 -20.25 11.87
CA TRP A 244 -12.69 -21.25 12.63
C TRP A 244 -13.62 -22.17 13.41
N ALA A 245 -13.34 -23.49 13.36
CA ALA A 245 -13.97 -24.42 14.28
C ALA A 245 -13.62 -24.07 15.73
N ALA A 246 -14.51 -24.34 16.67
CA ALA A 246 -14.34 -24.00 18.09
C ALA A 246 -13.06 -24.59 18.71
N ASP A 247 -12.62 -25.74 18.24
CA ASP A 247 -11.39 -26.40 18.67
C ASP A 247 -10.17 -26.05 17.81
N ALA A 248 -10.34 -25.15 16.84
CA ALA A 248 -9.36 -24.76 15.83
C ALA A 248 -8.78 -25.92 15.00
N SER A 249 -9.46 -27.08 14.94
CA SER A 249 -9.01 -28.22 14.11
C SER A 249 -9.23 -28.01 12.62
N ARG A 250 -10.15 -27.12 12.25
CA ARG A 250 -10.53 -26.79 10.88
C ARG A 250 -10.73 -25.30 10.73
N VAL A 251 -10.61 -24.82 9.49
CA VAL A 251 -10.88 -23.44 9.10
C VAL A 251 -11.52 -23.42 7.73
N HIS A 252 -12.58 -22.65 7.56
CA HIS A 252 -13.24 -22.39 6.27
C HIS A 252 -12.84 -21.04 5.73
N ASN A 253 -12.55 -20.95 4.42
CA ASN A 253 -12.24 -19.72 3.71
C ASN A 253 -13.44 -19.29 2.84
N PRO A 254 -14.29 -18.34 3.28
CA PRO A 254 -15.43 -17.86 2.49
C PRO A 254 -15.03 -16.84 1.43
N SER A 255 -13.74 -16.47 1.31
CA SER A 255 -13.28 -15.46 0.37
C SER A 255 -12.97 -16.01 -1.02
N ALA A 256 -12.76 -15.12 -1.98
CA ALA A 256 -12.41 -15.47 -3.36
C ALA A 256 -10.90 -15.63 -3.60
N MET A 257 -10.07 -15.53 -2.57
CA MET A 257 -8.61 -15.67 -2.68
C MET A 257 -8.07 -16.73 -1.73
N SER A 258 -6.95 -17.37 -2.10
CA SER A 258 -6.25 -18.28 -1.19
C SER A 258 -5.67 -17.53 0.01
N VAL A 259 -5.76 -18.11 1.18
CA VAL A 259 -5.21 -17.57 2.44
C VAL A 259 -4.26 -18.58 3.05
N TRP A 260 -3.10 -18.13 3.53
CA TRP A 260 -2.09 -18.98 4.16
C TRP A 260 -2.06 -18.77 5.67
N VAL A 261 -1.92 -19.90 6.38
CA VAL A 261 -1.78 -19.89 7.84
C VAL A 261 -0.58 -20.76 8.25
N LYS A 262 0.17 -20.30 9.25
CA LYS A 262 1.14 -21.12 9.96
C LYS A 262 0.46 -21.71 11.18
N ALA A 263 0.14 -23.01 11.14
CA ALA A 263 -0.55 -23.69 12.21
C ALA A 263 0.34 -24.71 12.92
N GLY A 264 0.20 -24.87 14.24
CA GLY A 264 0.96 -25.82 15.05
C GLY A 264 0.30 -26.12 16.38
N LYS A 265 0.45 -27.36 16.88
CA LYS A 265 0.12 -27.69 18.27
C LYS A 265 1.29 -27.29 19.17
N HIS A 266 0.96 -27.02 20.44
CA HIS A 266 2.01 -26.78 21.44
C HIS A 266 2.99 -27.96 21.47
N HIS A 267 4.29 -27.69 21.39
CA HIS A 267 5.38 -28.67 21.32
C HIS A 267 5.44 -29.51 20.04
N SER A 268 4.74 -29.16 18.95
CA SER A 268 4.88 -29.81 17.66
C SER A 268 5.41 -28.86 16.60
N LYS A 269 6.00 -29.43 15.53
CA LYS A 269 6.45 -28.65 14.37
C LYS A 269 5.22 -27.98 13.74
N SER A 270 5.30 -26.68 13.50
CA SER A 270 4.27 -25.94 12.77
C SER A 270 4.40 -26.20 11.27
N GLN A 271 3.28 -26.14 10.57
CA GLN A 271 3.19 -26.26 9.11
C GLN A 271 2.52 -25.02 8.50
N ILE A 272 2.87 -24.72 7.26
CA ILE A 272 2.21 -23.69 6.45
C ILE A 272 1.13 -24.39 5.65
N ILE A 273 -0.09 -23.88 5.73
CA ILE A 273 -1.27 -24.44 5.08
C ILE A 273 -1.89 -23.34 4.23
N GLU A 274 -2.07 -23.64 2.94
CA GLU A 274 -2.90 -22.86 2.04
C GLU A 274 -4.36 -23.28 2.21
N ILE A 275 -5.27 -22.34 2.29
CA ILE A 275 -6.72 -22.55 2.36
C ILE A 275 -7.31 -21.87 1.13
N LYS A 276 -7.72 -22.65 0.16
CA LYS A 276 -8.24 -22.18 -1.12
C LYS A 276 -9.63 -21.52 -0.96
N PRO A 277 -10.06 -20.71 -1.94
CA PRO A 277 -11.42 -20.17 -1.97
C PRO A 277 -12.48 -21.26 -1.77
N GLY A 278 -13.42 -21.06 -0.84
CA GLY A 278 -14.49 -22.01 -0.51
C GLY A 278 -14.06 -23.29 0.20
N GLU A 279 -12.77 -23.48 0.48
CA GLU A 279 -12.26 -24.67 1.13
C GLU A 279 -12.48 -24.66 2.63
N THR A 280 -12.77 -25.85 3.19
CA THR A 280 -12.67 -26.12 4.64
C THR A 280 -11.45 -27.02 4.88
N ALA A 281 -10.35 -26.41 5.23
CA ALA A 281 -9.08 -27.11 5.47
C ALA A 281 -9.02 -27.72 6.88
N LYS A 282 -8.50 -28.93 6.99
CA LYS A 282 -8.13 -29.55 8.26
C LYS A 282 -6.72 -29.12 8.63
N LEU A 283 -6.54 -28.58 9.85
CA LEU A 283 -5.22 -28.12 10.29
C LEU A 283 -4.39 -29.20 10.97
N PHE A 284 -5.06 -30.25 11.49
CA PHE A 284 -4.41 -31.40 12.16
C PHE A 284 -5.30 -32.64 12.11
#